data_2edfefce7d36498d1b5fbccecbb08eff
#
_entry.id   2edfefce7d36498d1b5fbccecbb08eff
#
_cell.length_a   1.000
_cell.length_b   1.000
_cell.length_c   1.000
_cell.angle_alpha   90.00
_cell.angle_beta   90.00
_cell.angle_gamma   90.00
#
_symmetry.space_group_name_H-M   'P 1'
#
loop_
_entity.id
_entity.type
_entity.pdbx_description
1 polymer ?
#
loop_
_entity_poly.entity_id
_entity_poly.type
_entity_poly.pdbx_seq_one_letter_code
_entity_poly.pdbx_strand_id
1 'polypeptide(L)'
;MKSYRYLHYDVFTDHLFGGNQLAVLLDARGLSGTTMQAVAREMSFSETTFILPAEQPGTDIRMRIFTPGSELPMAGHPTVGSAFALAHEKVIAAGRRDFTFGLGIGPTPVSLEWEQNELRFVWMTQKTPTFHDPVPDASHAADALSLPAAAIAATGRPVQVVSCGVPFLFVPLASRQAVDSAAVDGVRLEKLLASTQSGAHGVFLFTTEAGADGATVYSRMFAPELGVAEDPATGSASGPLGCYLVRHKMVPADRADNMLSLQGVKMGRPSDIHISIDVADDAITRVRIGGRAVLAGEGVLFLE
;
A
#
# COMPACT_ATOMS: atom_id res chain seq x y z
N MET A 1 31.36 13.04 8.91
CA MET A 1 30.50 12.19 8.06
C MET A 1 30.16 10.93 8.84
N LYS A 2 28.88 10.65 9.05
CA LYS A 2 28.40 9.43 9.72
C LYS A 2 27.89 8.44 8.66
N SER A 3 28.03 7.14 8.93
CA SER A 3 27.53 6.09 8.05
C SER A 3 26.21 5.54 8.56
N TYR A 4 25.24 5.37 7.65
CA TYR A 4 23.93 4.82 7.93
C TYR A 4 23.69 3.64 7.00
N ARG A 5 23.59 2.44 7.57
CA ARG A 5 23.28 1.22 6.82
C ARG A 5 21.80 1.16 6.49
N TYR A 6 21.47 0.71 5.29
CA TYR A 6 20.10 0.40 4.90
C TYR A 6 20.00 -0.97 4.26
N LEU A 7 18.83 -1.56 4.37
CA LEU A 7 18.43 -2.76 3.63
C LEU A 7 17.46 -2.36 2.53
N HIS A 8 17.60 -2.99 1.36
CA HIS A 8 16.69 -2.86 0.24
C HIS A 8 15.83 -4.12 0.13
N TYR A 9 14.55 -3.98 0.29
CA TYR A 9 13.55 -5.04 0.15
C TYR A 9 12.67 -4.83 -1.07
N ASP A 10 12.29 -5.91 -1.73
CA ASP A 10 11.14 -6.00 -2.62
C ASP A 10 9.96 -6.55 -1.81
N VAL A 11 8.89 -5.77 -1.68
CA VAL A 11 7.77 -6.03 -0.77
C VAL A 11 6.52 -6.41 -1.55
N PHE A 12 5.70 -7.33 -1.01
CA PHE A 12 4.56 -7.98 -1.65
C PHE A 12 4.96 -8.89 -2.81
N THR A 13 6.05 -9.57 -2.64
CA THR A 13 6.56 -10.57 -3.58
C THR A 13 7.42 -11.61 -2.84
N ASP A 14 7.59 -12.77 -3.42
CA ASP A 14 8.58 -13.77 -3.00
C ASP A 14 9.71 -13.94 -4.03
N HIS A 15 9.76 -13.06 -5.04
CA HIS A 15 10.77 -13.04 -6.09
C HIS A 15 11.49 -11.69 -6.15
N LEU A 16 12.81 -11.73 -6.39
CA LEU A 16 13.61 -10.52 -6.64
C LEU A 16 13.07 -9.78 -7.87
N PHE A 17 13.10 -8.45 -7.78
CA PHE A 17 12.70 -7.54 -8.85
C PHE A 17 11.18 -7.51 -9.16
N GLY A 18 10.37 -8.21 -8.36
CA GLY A 18 8.93 -8.01 -8.26
C GLY A 18 8.59 -7.01 -7.13
N GLY A 19 7.33 -6.92 -6.77
CA GLY A 19 6.88 -6.14 -5.61
C GLY A 19 7.22 -4.66 -5.63
N ASN A 20 7.09 -4.01 -4.48
CA ASN A 20 7.41 -2.60 -4.28
C ASN A 20 8.75 -2.45 -3.55
N GLN A 21 9.61 -1.60 -4.07
CA GLN A 21 10.94 -1.33 -3.52
C GLN A 21 10.85 -0.54 -2.22
N LEU A 22 11.63 -0.94 -1.23
CA LEU A 22 11.71 -0.26 0.06
C LEU A 22 13.15 -0.17 0.52
N ALA A 23 13.59 1.03 0.88
CA ALA A 23 14.81 1.22 1.65
C ALA A 23 14.46 1.36 3.14
N VAL A 24 15.10 0.55 3.99
CA VAL A 24 14.93 0.58 5.44
C VAL A 24 16.23 1.01 6.11
N LEU A 25 16.30 2.24 6.61
CA LEU A 25 17.42 2.70 7.44
C LEU A 25 17.20 2.18 8.87
N LEU A 26 18.03 1.23 9.28
CA LEU A 26 17.87 0.44 10.50
C LEU A 26 18.11 1.23 11.80
N ASP A 27 18.89 2.30 11.73
CA ASP A 27 19.14 3.22 12.85
C ASP A 27 19.21 4.65 12.32
N ALA A 28 18.13 5.38 12.47
CA ALA A 28 18.01 6.77 12.00
C ALA A 28 18.23 7.80 13.13
N ARG A 29 18.79 7.38 14.28
CA ARG A 29 19.07 8.30 15.40
C ARG A 29 20.01 9.42 14.97
N GLY A 30 19.59 10.65 15.26
CA GLY A 30 20.34 11.86 14.94
C GLY A 30 20.08 12.43 13.54
N LEU A 31 19.31 11.76 12.69
CA LEU A 31 18.85 12.35 11.43
C LEU A 31 17.71 13.34 11.67
N SER A 32 17.80 14.52 11.05
CA SER A 32 16.70 15.47 11.01
C SER A 32 15.62 15.02 10.00
N GLY A 33 14.38 15.51 10.15
CA GLY A 33 13.33 15.26 9.16
C GLY A 33 13.71 15.76 7.77
N THR A 34 14.43 16.87 7.67
CA THR A 34 14.94 17.40 6.40
C THR A 34 15.95 16.45 5.76
N THR A 35 16.84 15.85 6.55
CA THR A 35 17.81 14.87 6.07
C THR A 35 17.11 13.59 5.64
N MET A 36 16.13 13.10 6.41
CA MET A 36 15.34 11.92 6.03
C MET A 36 14.60 12.14 4.71
N GLN A 37 14.00 13.33 4.51
CA GLN A 37 13.35 13.68 3.25
C GLN A 37 14.35 13.75 2.08
N ALA A 38 15.56 14.27 2.31
CA ALA A 38 16.59 14.30 1.27
C ALA A 38 17.05 12.89 0.89
N VAL A 39 17.23 12.00 1.87
CA VAL A 39 17.56 10.58 1.64
C VAL A 39 16.45 9.89 0.86
N ALA A 40 15.19 10.07 1.22
CA ALA A 40 14.08 9.46 0.49
C ALA A 40 14.02 9.93 -0.98
N ARG A 41 14.32 11.20 -1.23
CA ARG A 41 14.40 11.73 -2.61
C ARG A 41 15.57 11.14 -3.39
N GLU A 42 16.74 10.99 -2.75
CA GLU A 42 17.93 10.39 -3.36
C GLU A 42 17.73 8.91 -3.70
N MET A 43 17.09 8.16 -2.78
CA MET A 43 16.76 6.73 -3.01
C MET A 43 15.78 6.56 -4.18
N SER A 44 14.86 7.52 -4.37
CA SER A 44 13.90 7.54 -5.48
C SER A 44 13.00 6.29 -5.57
N PHE A 45 12.84 5.57 -4.45
CA PHE A 45 11.83 4.52 -4.30
C PHE A 45 10.48 5.13 -3.93
N SER A 46 9.38 4.39 -4.08
CA SER A 46 8.06 4.86 -3.66
C SER A 46 8.11 5.37 -2.22
N GLU A 47 8.75 4.63 -1.31
CA GLU A 47 9.02 5.08 0.06
C GLU A 47 10.37 4.59 0.60
N THR A 48 10.84 5.33 1.61
CA THR A 48 11.99 5.01 2.45
C THR A 48 11.58 5.09 3.91
N THR A 49 11.97 4.12 4.72
CA THR A 49 11.66 4.07 6.15
C THR A 49 12.88 4.32 7.02
N PHE A 50 12.62 4.97 8.16
CA PHE A 50 13.62 5.36 9.14
C PHE A 50 13.22 4.82 10.51
N ILE A 51 14.02 3.89 11.03
CA ILE A 51 13.78 3.22 12.31
C ILE A 51 14.39 4.04 13.43
N LEU A 52 13.59 4.30 14.47
CA LEU A 52 13.91 5.11 15.65
C LEU A 52 13.47 4.38 16.92
N PRO A 53 14.05 4.71 18.09
CA PRO A 53 13.56 4.20 19.36
C PRO A 53 12.09 4.50 19.58
N ALA A 54 11.38 3.61 20.29
CA ALA A 54 9.98 3.82 20.63
C ALA A 54 9.77 5.11 21.42
N GLU A 55 8.74 5.89 21.06
CA GLU A 55 8.38 7.16 21.71
C GLU A 55 6.98 7.09 22.34
N GLN A 56 6.15 6.16 21.91
CA GLN A 56 4.77 6.03 22.38
C GLN A 56 4.60 4.76 23.21
N PRO A 57 3.84 4.81 24.34
CA PRO A 57 3.50 3.61 25.10
C PRO A 57 2.82 2.55 24.22
N GLY A 58 3.17 1.29 24.40
CA GLY A 58 2.59 0.17 23.66
C GLY A 58 3.13 0.00 22.25
N THR A 59 4.19 0.73 21.86
CA THR A 59 4.91 0.52 20.60
C THR A 59 6.29 -0.07 20.87
N ASP A 60 6.77 -0.93 19.96
CA ASP A 60 8.08 -1.56 20.07
C ASP A 60 9.20 -0.67 19.52
N ILE A 61 8.89 0.05 18.45
CA ILE A 61 9.77 1.05 17.81
C ILE A 61 8.93 2.19 17.25
N ARG A 62 9.60 3.30 16.93
CA ARG A 62 9.06 4.33 16.05
C ARG A 62 9.58 4.12 14.64
N MET A 63 8.70 4.31 13.64
CA MET A 63 9.07 4.33 12.24
C MET A 63 8.51 5.59 11.56
N ARG A 64 9.38 6.29 10.83
CA ARG A 64 8.98 7.40 9.96
C ARG A 64 9.07 6.95 8.51
N ILE A 65 8.14 7.40 7.68
CA ILE A 65 7.96 6.95 6.29
C ILE A 65 7.96 8.18 5.39
N PHE A 66 8.81 8.16 4.36
CA PHE A 66 8.93 9.27 3.43
C PHE A 66 8.81 8.78 1.99
N THR A 67 7.97 9.43 1.21
CA THR A 67 8.04 9.40 -0.27
C THR A 67 9.13 10.37 -0.74
N PRO A 68 9.51 10.39 -2.01
CA PRO A 68 10.37 11.45 -2.55
C PRO A 68 9.83 12.86 -2.31
N GLY A 69 8.51 13.04 -2.20
CA GLY A 69 7.85 14.34 -2.04
C GLY A 69 7.58 14.77 -0.60
N SER A 70 7.17 13.83 0.28
CA SER A 70 6.68 14.18 1.62
C SER A 70 6.75 13.03 2.61
N GLU A 71 6.65 13.33 3.90
CA GLU A 71 6.44 12.35 4.96
C GLU A 71 4.99 11.87 4.99
N LEU A 72 4.80 10.55 5.11
CA LEU A 72 3.50 9.92 5.24
C LEU A 72 3.22 9.49 6.68
N PRO A 73 1.98 9.68 7.18
CA PRO A 73 1.60 9.25 8.51
C PRO A 73 1.47 7.72 8.64
N MET A 74 1.27 7.02 7.52
CA MET A 74 1.12 5.57 7.45
C MET A 74 1.32 5.10 6.00
N ALA A 75 1.90 3.89 5.81
CA ALA A 75 1.94 3.22 4.52
C ALA A 75 1.97 1.69 4.71
N GLY A 76 1.45 0.95 3.73
CA GLY A 76 1.28 -0.51 3.81
C GLY A 76 2.57 -1.26 3.57
N HIS A 77 3.15 -1.18 2.34
CA HIS A 77 4.37 -1.93 2.02
C HIS A 77 5.58 -1.53 2.89
N PRO A 78 5.76 -0.26 3.30
CA PRO A 78 6.82 0.09 4.23
C PRO A 78 6.71 -0.61 5.58
N THR A 79 5.50 -0.78 6.09
CA THR A 79 5.27 -1.47 7.38
C THR A 79 5.57 -2.96 7.25
N VAL A 80 5.09 -3.62 6.20
CA VAL A 80 5.38 -5.03 5.92
C VAL A 80 6.87 -5.26 5.71
N GLY A 81 7.51 -4.51 4.81
CA GLY A 81 8.93 -4.68 4.49
C GLY A 81 9.86 -4.34 5.66
N SER A 82 9.53 -3.33 6.47
CA SER A 82 10.31 -3.01 7.68
C SER A 82 10.23 -4.12 8.73
N ALA A 83 9.10 -4.84 8.84
CA ALA A 83 9.01 -6.00 9.73
C ALA A 83 9.98 -7.11 9.29
N PHE A 84 10.08 -7.38 7.97
CA PHE A 84 11.07 -8.33 7.43
C PHE A 84 12.51 -7.86 7.69
N ALA A 85 12.81 -6.58 7.47
CA ALA A 85 14.13 -6.02 7.74
C ALA A 85 14.53 -6.13 9.22
N LEU A 86 13.63 -5.83 10.14
CA LEU A 86 13.86 -5.94 11.58
C LEU A 86 13.97 -7.39 12.05
N ALA A 87 13.27 -8.32 11.45
CA ALA A 87 13.39 -9.75 11.70
C ALA A 87 14.74 -10.28 11.20
N HIS A 88 15.18 -9.88 10.01
CA HIS A 88 16.48 -10.20 9.45
C HIS A 88 17.62 -9.75 10.40
N GLU A 89 17.53 -8.54 10.94
CA GLU A 89 18.50 -7.98 11.90
C GLU A 89 18.29 -8.47 13.34
N LYS A 90 17.36 -9.42 13.56
CA LYS A 90 17.06 -10.00 14.88
C LYS A 90 16.56 -8.97 15.92
N VAL A 91 16.12 -7.80 15.50
CA VAL A 91 15.40 -6.84 16.35
C VAL A 91 14.04 -7.41 16.73
N ILE A 92 13.38 -8.05 15.77
CA ILE A 92 12.22 -8.90 16.05
C ILE A 92 12.75 -10.32 16.26
N ALA A 93 12.57 -10.84 17.48
CA ALA A 93 13.01 -12.18 17.82
C ALA A 93 12.21 -13.24 17.03
N ALA A 94 12.88 -14.30 16.58
CA ALA A 94 12.26 -15.42 15.90
C ALA A 94 11.12 -16.03 16.73
N GLY A 95 10.01 -16.34 16.09
CA GLY A 95 8.81 -16.88 16.72
C GLY A 95 7.92 -15.84 17.42
N ARG A 96 8.30 -14.58 17.49
CA ARG A 96 7.44 -13.51 17.99
C ARG A 96 6.25 -13.32 17.05
N ARG A 97 5.02 -13.36 17.56
CA ARG A 97 3.80 -13.32 16.74
C ARG A 97 3.26 -11.93 16.47
N ASP A 98 3.51 -10.98 17.37
CA ASP A 98 2.96 -9.63 17.29
C ASP A 98 4.07 -8.60 17.49
N PHE A 99 4.00 -7.50 16.73
CA PHE A 99 4.90 -6.36 16.84
C PHE A 99 4.11 -5.08 16.56
N THR A 100 4.45 -3.99 17.23
CA THR A 100 3.69 -2.74 17.08
C THR A 100 4.62 -1.60 16.69
N PHE A 101 4.43 -1.07 15.49
CA PHE A 101 5.09 0.14 15.03
C PHE A 101 4.41 1.39 15.60
N GLY A 102 5.17 2.36 16.06
CA GLY A 102 4.73 3.73 16.31
C GLY A 102 4.81 4.53 15.02
N LEU A 103 3.67 4.70 14.33
CA LEU A 103 3.56 5.50 13.11
C LEU A 103 2.95 6.88 13.39
N GLY A 104 2.93 7.77 12.39
CA GLY A 104 2.30 9.08 12.49
C GLY A 104 0.81 9.04 12.86
N ILE A 105 0.10 7.98 12.46
CA ILE A 105 -1.31 7.73 12.83
C ILE A 105 -1.49 7.09 14.21
N GLY A 106 -0.40 6.78 14.92
CA GLY A 106 -0.39 6.07 16.21
C GLY A 106 0.10 4.63 16.13
N PRO A 107 -0.11 3.84 17.21
CA PRO A 107 0.28 2.44 17.26
C PRO A 107 -0.35 1.63 16.14
N THR A 108 0.49 0.93 15.39
CA THR A 108 0.08 0.13 14.23
C THR A 108 0.58 -1.30 14.42
N PRO A 109 -0.32 -2.23 14.79
CA PRO A 109 0.05 -3.61 15.04
C PRO A 109 0.23 -4.39 13.74
N VAL A 110 1.20 -5.30 13.74
CA VAL A 110 1.42 -6.31 12.71
C VAL A 110 1.45 -7.70 13.36
N SER A 111 0.91 -8.70 12.66
CA SER A 111 1.02 -10.10 13.05
C SER A 111 2.02 -10.80 12.13
N LEU A 112 2.85 -11.66 12.71
CA LEU A 112 4.03 -12.23 12.10
C LEU A 112 3.90 -13.75 12.01
N GLU A 113 4.05 -14.32 10.83
CA GLU A 113 4.03 -15.76 10.59
C GLU A 113 5.44 -16.27 10.29
N TRP A 114 5.85 -17.28 11.05
CA TRP A 114 7.20 -17.82 10.99
C TRP A 114 7.19 -19.27 10.54
N GLU A 115 8.19 -19.66 9.76
CA GLU A 115 8.49 -21.03 9.42
C GLU A 115 9.99 -21.29 9.67
N GLN A 116 10.34 -22.30 10.45
CA GLN A 116 11.72 -22.66 10.78
C GLN A 116 12.61 -21.49 11.24
N ASN A 117 12.04 -20.58 12.06
CA ASN A 117 12.68 -19.34 12.55
C ASN A 117 12.91 -18.25 11.47
N GLU A 118 12.38 -18.40 10.27
CA GLU A 118 12.36 -17.36 9.26
C GLU A 118 10.97 -16.71 9.17
N LEU A 119 10.93 -15.38 9.11
CA LEU A 119 9.67 -14.65 8.89
C LEU A 119 9.20 -14.92 7.46
N ARG A 120 7.98 -15.41 7.32
CA ARG A 120 7.41 -15.78 6.02
C ARG A 120 6.29 -14.87 5.56
N PHE A 121 5.54 -14.33 6.51
CA PHE A 121 4.41 -13.49 6.16
C PHE A 121 4.14 -12.46 7.24
N VAL A 122 3.71 -11.27 6.83
CA VAL A 122 3.34 -10.17 7.72
C VAL A 122 1.95 -9.67 7.38
N TRP A 123 1.08 -9.62 8.40
CA TRP A 123 -0.21 -8.97 8.33
C TRP A 123 -0.17 -7.63 9.04
N MET A 124 -0.64 -6.58 8.38
CA MET A 124 -0.85 -5.25 8.97
C MET A 124 -2.34 -5.03 9.17
N THR A 125 -2.74 -4.67 10.38
CA THR A 125 -4.11 -4.26 10.67
C THR A 125 -4.27 -2.77 10.35
N GLN A 126 -5.32 -2.44 9.61
CA GLN A 126 -5.70 -1.07 9.26
C GLN A 126 -6.94 -0.63 10.05
N LYS A 127 -7.28 0.65 10.01
CA LYS A 127 -8.52 1.18 10.60
C LYS A 127 -9.75 0.62 9.87
N THR A 128 -10.87 0.59 10.55
CA THR A 128 -12.17 0.32 9.92
C THR A 128 -12.46 1.36 8.83
N PRO A 129 -13.20 0.98 7.75
CA PRO A 129 -13.34 1.83 6.60
C PRO A 129 -14.25 3.03 6.83
N THR A 130 -13.91 4.14 6.18
CA THR A 130 -14.81 5.26 5.93
C THR A 130 -15.12 5.29 4.43
N PHE A 131 -16.41 5.29 4.08
CA PHE A 131 -16.89 5.41 2.72
C PHE A 131 -17.40 6.83 2.50
N HIS A 132 -16.90 7.51 1.47
CA HIS A 132 -17.43 8.80 1.03
C HIS A 132 -18.58 8.58 0.04
N ASP A 133 -19.29 9.64 -0.31
CA ASP A 133 -20.32 9.56 -1.34
C ASP A 133 -19.72 9.17 -2.70
N PRO A 134 -20.44 8.39 -3.52
CA PRO A 134 -20.01 8.11 -4.87
C PRO A 134 -19.84 9.38 -5.70
N VAL A 135 -18.85 9.36 -6.61
CA VAL A 135 -18.69 10.44 -7.61
C VAL A 135 -19.94 10.47 -8.49
N PRO A 136 -20.64 11.61 -8.60
CA PRO A 136 -21.92 11.67 -9.30
C PRO A 136 -21.84 11.35 -10.79
N ASP A 137 -20.71 11.75 -11.43
CA ASP A 137 -20.46 11.52 -12.85
C ASP A 137 -19.11 10.81 -13.05
N ALA A 138 -19.19 9.50 -13.31
CA ALA A 138 -18.03 8.67 -13.54
C ALA A 138 -17.28 9.00 -14.87
N SER A 139 -17.88 9.80 -15.78
CA SER A 139 -17.21 10.21 -17.00
C SER A 139 -15.96 11.03 -16.73
N HIS A 140 -15.94 11.85 -15.68
CA HIS A 140 -14.76 12.59 -15.26
C HIS A 140 -13.59 11.67 -14.86
N ALA A 141 -13.90 10.49 -14.26
CA ALA A 141 -12.87 9.50 -13.96
C ALA A 141 -12.36 8.83 -15.25
N ALA A 142 -13.24 8.52 -16.18
CA ALA A 142 -12.86 7.98 -17.48
C ALA A 142 -11.94 8.95 -18.25
N ASP A 143 -12.30 10.24 -18.28
CA ASP A 143 -11.50 11.30 -18.92
C ASP A 143 -10.12 11.45 -18.26
N ALA A 144 -10.05 11.44 -16.92
CA ALA A 144 -8.81 11.54 -16.17
C ALA A 144 -7.87 10.32 -16.39
N LEU A 145 -8.46 9.19 -16.82
CA LEU A 145 -7.75 7.94 -17.09
C LEU A 145 -7.56 7.67 -18.60
N SER A 146 -7.99 8.60 -19.45
CA SER A 146 -7.94 8.47 -20.91
C SER A 146 -8.67 7.21 -21.41
N LEU A 147 -9.77 6.85 -20.75
CA LEU A 147 -10.59 5.68 -21.06
C LEU A 147 -11.97 6.07 -21.62
N PRO A 148 -12.59 5.21 -22.42
CA PRO A 148 -14.00 5.40 -22.77
C PRO A 148 -14.89 5.23 -21.52
N ALA A 149 -15.90 6.09 -21.36
CA ALA A 149 -16.83 6.03 -20.22
C ALA A 149 -17.50 4.65 -20.04
N ALA A 150 -17.69 3.91 -21.14
CA ALA A 150 -18.23 2.56 -21.12
C ALA A 150 -17.35 1.57 -20.31
N ALA A 151 -16.04 1.80 -20.19
CA ALA A 151 -15.14 0.93 -19.43
C ALA A 151 -15.48 0.92 -17.93
N ILE A 152 -16.03 2.03 -17.40
CA ILE A 152 -16.51 2.15 -16.02
C ILE A 152 -17.99 1.77 -15.95
N ALA A 153 -18.82 2.34 -16.84
CA ALA A 153 -20.27 2.14 -16.81
C ALA A 153 -20.69 0.67 -16.92
N ALA A 154 -19.96 -0.12 -17.69
CA ALA A 154 -20.23 -1.55 -17.85
C ALA A 154 -20.11 -2.36 -16.55
N THR A 155 -19.44 -1.84 -15.53
CA THR A 155 -19.32 -2.51 -14.22
C THR A 155 -20.58 -2.40 -13.38
N GLY A 156 -21.41 -1.38 -13.60
CA GLY A 156 -22.55 -1.02 -12.76
C GLY A 156 -22.16 -0.66 -11.31
N ARG A 157 -20.89 -0.33 -11.06
CA ARG A 157 -20.35 -0.03 -9.74
C ARG A 157 -19.92 1.44 -9.64
N PRO A 158 -20.06 2.07 -8.46
CA PRO A 158 -19.74 3.49 -8.32
C PRO A 158 -18.23 3.75 -8.31
N VAL A 159 -17.81 4.88 -8.85
CA VAL A 159 -16.51 5.49 -8.55
C VAL A 159 -16.64 6.13 -7.17
N GLN A 160 -15.79 5.72 -6.21
CA GLN A 160 -15.99 6.10 -4.80
C GLN A 160 -14.68 6.21 -4.05
N VAL A 161 -14.58 7.18 -3.14
CA VAL A 161 -13.45 7.25 -2.21
C VAL A 161 -13.73 6.38 -0.98
N VAL A 162 -12.74 5.55 -0.64
CA VAL A 162 -12.74 4.74 0.58
C VAL A 162 -11.41 4.93 1.31
N SER A 163 -11.44 4.95 2.64
CA SER A 163 -10.25 5.14 3.48
C SER A 163 -10.24 4.13 4.64
N CYS A 164 -9.08 3.52 4.88
CA CYS A 164 -8.76 2.82 6.13
C CYS A 164 -7.57 3.50 6.84
N GLY A 165 -7.51 4.84 6.73
CA GLY A 165 -6.44 5.69 7.28
C GLY A 165 -5.90 6.67 6.24
N VAL A 166 -5.75 6.24 4.98
CA VAL A 166 -5.42 7.08 3.83
C VAL A 166 -6.53 6.91 2.79
N PRO A 167 -7.15 8.01 2.31
CA PRO A 167 -8.23 7.93 1.32
C PRO A 167 -7.68 7.73 -0.10
N PHE A 168 -8.33 6.84 -0.87
CA PHE A 168 -8.08 6.60 -2.29
C PHE A 168 -9.37 6.60 -3.09
N LEU A 169 -9.31 7.09 -4.33
CA LEU A 169 -10.42 7.02 -5.27
C LEU A 169 -10.39 5.67 -6.00
N PHE A 170 -11.40 4.84 -5.79
CA PHE A 170 -11.55 3.54 -6.43
C PHE A 170 -12.36 3.66 -7.70
N VAL A 171 -11.79 3.17 -8.80
CA VAL A 171 -12.40 3.16 -10.13
C VAL A 171 -12.50 1.72 -10.62
N PRO A 172 -13.70 1.11 -10.58
CA PRO A 172 -13.92 -0.22 -11.12
C PRO A 172 -13.91 -0.18 -12.66
N LEU A 173 -13.24 -1.13 -13.28
CA LEU A 173 -13.12 -1.27 -14.73
C LEU A 173 -13.62 -2.64 -15.19
N ALA A 174 -14.17 -2.71 -16.38
CA ALA A 174 -14.83 -3.90 -16.90
C ALA A 174 -13.85 -5.05 -17.23
N SER A 175 -12.58 -4.75 -17.49
CA SER A 175 -11.59 -5.76 -17.90
C SER A 175 -10.17 -5.41 -17.52
N ARG A 176 -9.29 -6.41 -17.49
CA ARG A 176 -7.84 -6.24 -17.34
C ARG A 176 -7.25 -5.39 -18.48
N GLN A 177 -7.76 -5.56 -19.69
CA GLN A 177 -7.36 -4.72 -20.81
C GLN A 177 -7.69 -3.24 -20.56
N ALA A 178 -8.83 -2.92 -19.97
CA ALA A 178 -9.18 -1.55 -19.59
C ALA A 178 -8.22 -1.00 -18.52
N VAL A 179 -7.87 -1.81 -17.51
CA VAL A 179 -6.87 -1.45 -16.50
C VAL A 179 -5.52 -1.17 -17.15
N ASP A 180 -5.05 -2.03 -18.07
CA ASP A 180 -3.77 -1.90 -18.73
C ASP A 180 -3.68 -0.72 -19.69
N SER A 181 -4.78 -0.36 -20.34
CA SER A 181 -4.83 0.75 -21.31
C SER A 181 -4.98 2.13 -20.65
N ALA A 182 -5.27 2.18 -19.35
CA ALA A 182 -5.41 3.45 -18.64
C ALA A 182 -4.11 4.26 -18.67
N ALA A 183 -4.25 5.55 -19.03
CA ALA A 183 -3.19 6.55 -19.02
C ALA A 183 -3.68 7.79 -18.27
N VAL A 184 -2.93 8.20 -17.24
CA VAL A 184 -3.36 9.29 -16.36
C VAL A 184 -3.10 10.66 -16.99
N ASP A 185 -4.15 11.47 -17.11
CA ASP A 185 -4.05 12.92 -17.29
C ASP A 185 -3.97 13.56 -15.89
N GLY A 186 -2.78 13.99 -15.49
CA GLY A 186 -2.53 14.51 -14.15
C GLY A 186 -3.39 15.72 -13.79
N VAL A 187 -3.64 16.63 -14.74
CA VAL A 187 -4.45 17.84 -14.50
C VAL A 187 -5.93 17.47 -14.28
N ARG A 188 -6.47 16.52 -15.06
CA ARG A 188 -7.83 16.05 -14.89
C ARG A 188 -7.98 15.23 -13.61
N LEU A 189 -6.99 14.41 -13.28
CA LEU A 189 -6.98 13.62 -12.05
C LEU A 189 -6.98 14.53 -10.82
N GLU A 190 -6.12 15.55 -10.77
CA GLU A 190 -6.07 16.53 -9.67
C GLU A 190 -7.44 17.20 -9.46
N LYS A 191 -8.08 17.66 -10.53
CA LYS A 191 -9.42 18.27 -10.48
C LYS A 191 -10.47 17.28 -9.96
N LEU A 192 -10.41 16.04 -10.42
CA LEU A 192 -11.33 14.98 -9.98
C LEU A 192 -11.15 14.71 -8.49
N LEU A 193 -9.91 14.50 -8.01
CA LEU A 193 -9.63 14.23 -6.60
C LEU A 193 -10.04 15.42 -5.71
N ALA A 194 -9.74 16.65 -6.12
CA ALA A 194 -10.17 17.85 -5.41
C ALA A 194 -11.70 17.97 -5.30
N SER A 195 -12.43 17.58 -6.35
CA SER A 195 -13.91 17.63 -6.38
C SER A 195 -14.55 16.69 -5.35
N THR A 196 -13.86 15.62 -4.93
CA THR A 196 -14.39 14.67 -3.94
C THR A 196 -14.36 15.22 -2.51
N GLN A 197 -13.59 16.28 -2.23
CA GLN A 197 -13.40 16.89 -0.92
C GLN A 197 -12.99 15.90 0.18
N SER A 198 -12.42 14.76 -0.22
CA SER A 198 -12.10 13.63 0.65
C SER A 198 -10.66 13.63 1.17
N GLY A 199 -9.79 14.48 0.59
CA GLY A 199 -8.34 14.44 0.81
C GLY A 199 -7.66 13.24 0.15
N ALA A 200 -8.29 12.60 -0.84
CA ALA A 200 -7.65 11.55 -1.62
C ALA A 200 -6.54 12.11 -2.51
N HIS A 201 -5.37 11.45 -2.48
CA HIS A 201 -4.19 11.83 -3.26
C HIS A 201 -3.83 10.83 -4.36
N GLY A 202 -4.62 9.77 -4.53
CA GLY A 202 -4.37 8.74 -5.51
C GLY A 202 -5.64 8.10 -6.04
N VAL A 203 -5.54 7.56 -7.25
CA VAL A 203 -6.58 6.78 -7.91
C VAL A 203 -6.15 5.32 -8.02
N PHE A 204 -7.05 4.42 -7.63
CA PHE A 204 -6.85 2.98 -7.67
C PHE A 204 -7.81 2.36 -8.67
N LEU A 205 -7.27 1.87 -9.78
CA LEU A 205 -8.01 1.19 -10.83
C LEU A 205 -8.02 -0.30 -10.58
N PHE A 206 -9.15 -0.94 -10.77
CA PHE A 206 -9.22 -2.38 -10.57
C PHE A 206 -10.31 -3.04 -11.40
N THR A 207 -10.14 -4.33 -11.62
CA THR A 207 -11.16 -5.22 -12.17
C THR A 207 -11.18 -6.54 -11.41
N THR A 208 -12.35 -7.16 -11.34
CA THR A 208 -12.52 -8.54 -10.83
C THR A 208 -12.59 -9.57 -11.97
N GLU A 209 -12.21 -9.18 -13.20
CA GLU A 209 -12.08 -10.11 -14.30
C GLU A 209 -11.06 -11.19 -13.97
N ALA A 210 -11.48 -12.44 -13.97
CA ALA A 210 -10.64 -13.58 -13.63
C ALA A 210 -9.47 -13.75 -14.61
N GLY A 211 -8.31 -14.11 -14.07
CA GLY A 211 -7.12 -14.48 -14.82
C GLY A 211 -6.64 -15.88 -14.42
N ALA A 212 -5.62 -16.37 -15.12
CA ALA A 212 -4.99 -17.67 -14.81
C ALA A 212 -4.11 -17.61 -13.55
N ASP A 213 -3.85 -16.42 -13.01
CA ASP A 213 -3.02 -16.15 -11.83
C ASP A 213 -3.74 -16.37 -10.50
N GLY A 214 -5.05 -16.61 -10.52
CA GLY A 214 -5.85 -16.82 -9.31
C GLY A 214 -6.14 -15.55 -8.50
N ALA A 215 -5.76 -14.36 -8.99
CA ALA A 215 -6.04 -13.11 -8.32
C ALA A 215 -7.55 -12.83 -8.24
N THR A 216 -7.99 -12.33 -7.09
CA THR A 216 -9.36 -11.82 -6.91
C THR A 216 -9.54 -10.50 -7.65
N VAL A 217 -8.47 -9.70 -7.70
CA VAL A 217 -8.45 -8.37 -8.30
C VAL A 217 -7.16 -8.17 -9.08
N TYR A 218 -7.28 -7.57 -10.27
CA TYR A 218 -6.17 -7.03 -11.04
C TYR A 218 -6.22 -5.51 -11.00
N SER A 219 -5.09 -4.84 -10.68
CA SER A 219 -5.13 -3.43 -10.31
C SER A 219 -3.90 -2.62 -10.73
N ARG A 220 -4.06 -1.28 -10.77
CA ARG A 220 -3.00 -0.28 -10.89
C ARG A 220 -3.31 0.92 -10.00
N MET A 221 -2.28 1.59 -9.49
CA MET A 221 -2.44 2.79 -8.66
C MET A 221 -1.56 3.93 -9.15
N PHE A 222 -2.11 5.13 -9.14
CA PHE A 222 -1.43 6.36 -9.56
C PHE A 222 -1.61 7.45 -8.51
N ALA A 223 -0.49 8.08 -8.12
CA ALA A 223 -0.47 9.19 -7.15
C ALA A 223 0.59 10.24 -7.55
N PRO A 224 0.45 10.89 -8.71
CA PRO A 224 1.47 11.81 -9.22
C PRO A 224 1.71 13.00 -8.29
N GLU A 225 0.72 13.45 -7.53
CA GLU A 225 0.88 14.53 -6.54
C GLU A 225 1.83 14.17 -5.39
N LEU A 226 1.96 12.88 -5.07
CA LEU A 226 2.92 12.39 -4.07
C LEU A 226 4.32 12.13 -4.65
N GLY A 227 4.53 12.43 -5.94
CA GLY A 227 5.77 12.14 -6.65
C GLY A 227 5.87 10.68 -7.13
N VAL A 228 4.77 9.93 -7.07
CA VAL A 228 4.68 8.53 -7.50
C VAL A 228 3.80 8.45 -8.74
N ALA A 229 4.42 8.38 -9.93
CA ALA A 229 3.68 8.33 -11.19
C ALA A 229 2.77 7.10 -11.27
N GLU A 230 3.29 5.93 -10.94
CA GLU A 230 2.56 4.67 -10.75
C GLU A 230 3.25 3.90 -9.63
N ASP A 231 2.48 3.24 -8.76
CA ASP A 231 2.99 2.47 -7.63
C ASP A 231 2.81 0.96 -7.88
N PRO A 232 3.87 0.14 -7.75
CA PRO A 232 3.76 -1.29 -8.06
C PRO A 232 2.98 -2.09 -7.03
N ALA A 233 2.89 -1.63 -5.77
CA ALA A 233 2.11 -2.32 -4.74
C ALA A 233 1.69 -1.38 -3.61
N THR A 234 0.38 -1.12 -3.50
CA THR A 234 -0.18 -0.13 -2.59
C THR A 234 -0.98 -0.78 -1.46
N GLY A 235 -0.29 -1.22 -0.42
CA GLY A 235 -0.93 -1.87 0.72
C GLY A 235 -1.94 -0.97 1.44
N SER A 236 -1.68 0.36 1.51
CA SER A 236 -2.60 1.32 2.13
C SER A 236 -3.93 1.46 1.38
N ALA A 237 -3.95 1.21 0.07
CA ALA A 237 -5.17 1.20 -0.74
C ALA A 237 -5.83 -0.19 -0.78
N SER A 238 -5.07 -1.28 -0.57
CA SER A 238 -5.60 -2.65 -0.71
C SER A 238 -6.61 -3.01 0.37
N GLY A 239 -6.46 -2.53 1.61
CA GLY A 239 -7.48 -2.71 2.65
C GLY A 239 -8.80 -2.00 2.32
N PRO A 240 -8.79 -0.69 1.98
CA PRO A 240 -9.98 -0.01 1.48
C PRO A 240 -10.59 -0.65 0.22
N LEU A 241 -9.76 -1.20 -0.69
CA LEU A 241 -10.23 -1.99 -1.83
C LEU A 241 -11.05 -3.20 -1.37
N GLY A 242 -10.51 -3.99 -0.44
CA GLY A 242 -11.24 -5.13 0.12
C GLY A 242 -12.57 -4.73 0.73
N CYS A 243 -12.60 -3.60 1.46
CA CYS A 243 -13.83 -3.04 2.01
C CYS A 243 -14.82 -2.62 0.92
N TYR A 244 -14.33 -2.01 -0.16
CA TYR A 244 -15.13 -1.66 -1.33
C TYR A 244 -15.76 -2.90 -1.97
N LEU A 245 -14.97 -3.96 -2.21
CA LEU A 245 -15.44 -5.21 -2.81
C LEU A 245 -16.53 -5.87 -1.98
N VAL A 246 -16.37 -5.93 -0.66
CA VAL A 246 -17.37 -6.47 0.28
C VAL A 246 -18.64 -5.61 0.28
N ARG A 247 -18.50 -4.30 0.44
CA ARG A 247 -19.63 -3.35 0.47
C ARG A 247 -20.50 -3.42 -0.78
N HIS A 248 -19.86 -3.53 -1.92
CA HIS A 248 -20.54 -3.58 -3.22
C HIS A 248 -20.84 -5.01 -3.70
N LYS A 249 -20.66 -6.03 -2.83
CA LYS A 249 -20.96 -7.45 -3.12
C LYS A 249 -20.28 -7.94 -4.41
N MET A 250 -19.03 -7.52 -4.61
CA MET A 250 -18.21 -7.94 -5.76
C MET A 250 -17.44 -9.22 -5.49
N VAL A 251 -17.36 -9.63 -4.23
CA VAL A 251 -16.78 -10.92 -3.77
C VAL A 251 -17.81 -11.64 -2.91
N PRO A 252 -17.86 -13.00 -2.94
CA PRO A 252 -18.66 -13.78 -2.03
C PRO A 252 -18.24 -13.55 -0.57
N ALA A 253 -19.21 -13.56 0.36
CA ALA A 253 -18.96 -13.28 1.78
C ALA A 253 -17.95 -14.25 2.42
N ASP A 254 -17.97 -15.52 1.99
CA ASP A 254 -17.04 -16.58 2.41
C ASP A 254 -15.63 -16.45 1.83
N ARG A 255 -15.37 -15.46 1.00
CA ARG A 255 -14.07 -15.14 0.44
C ARG A 255 -13.53 -13.77 0.87
N ALA A 256 -14.26 -13.05 1.71
CA ALA A 256 -13.87 -11.72 2.17
C ALA A 256 -12.56 -11.73 2.98
N ASP A 257 -12.26 -12.82 3.68
CA ASP A 257 -11.06 -13.01 4.48
C ASP A 257 -9.85 -13.56 3.70
N ASN A 258 -10.04 -13.89 2.41
CA ASN A 258 -9.00 -14.50 1.56
C ASN A 258 -9.06 -13.95 0.13
N MET A 259 -8.69 -12.69 -0.04
CA MET A 259 -8.60 -12.03 -1.35
C MET A 259 -7.14 -11.77 -1.71
N LEU A 260 -6.83 -11.84 -3.00
CA LEU A 260 -5.52 -11.50 -3.57
C LEU A 260 -5.67 -10.37 -4.58
N SER A 261 -4.99 -9.25 -4.35
CA SER A 261 -4.85 -8.16 -5.32
C SER A 261 -3.51 -8.29 -6.04
N LEU A 262 -3.56 -8.52 -7.34
CA LEU A 262 -2.40 -8.51 -8.22
C LEU A 262 -2.22 -7.10 -8.79
N GLN A 263 -1.11 -6.44 -8.45
CA GLN A 263 -0.77 -5.08 -8.85
C GLN A 263 0.62 -5.04 -9.51
N GLY A 264 0.96 -3.95 -10.20
CA GLY A 264 2.33 -3.71 -10.71
C GLY A 264 2.73 -4.52 -11.94
N VAL A 265 1.87 -5.36 -12.49
CA VAL A 265 2.17 -6.22 -13.66
C VAL A 265 2.60 -5.39 -14.86
N LYS A 266 1.90 -4.28 -15.12
CA LYS A 266 2.22 -3.36 -16.23
C LYS A 266 3.58 -2.68 -16.08
N MET A 267 4.07 -2.54 -14.86
CA MET A 267 5.38 -1.99 -14.52
C MET A 267 6.50 -3.04 -14.60
N GLY A 268 6.17 -4.32 -14.87
CA GLY A 268 7.13 -5.42 -14.80
C GLY A 268 7.52 -5.80 -13.37
N ARG A 269 6.75 -5.36 -12.37
CA ARG A 269 6.93 -5.63 -10.94
C ARG A 269 5.67 -6.25 -10.34
N PRO A 270 5.30 -7.48 -10.73
CA PRO A 270 4.10 -8.13 -10.20
C PRO A 270 4.17 -8.22 -8.68
N SER A 271 3.05 -7.90 -8.04
CA SER A 271 2.95 -7.75 -6.59
C SER A 271 1.69 -8.43 -6.09
N ASP A 272 1.84 -9.31 -5.11
CA ASP A 272 0.79 -10.11 -4.48
C ASP A 272 0.43 -9.51 -3.12
N ILE A 273 -0.69 -8.77 -3.05
CA ILE A 273 -1.17 -8.17 -1.82
C ILE A 273 -2.37 -8.98 -1.33
N HIS A 274 -2.20 -9.69 -0.22
CA HIS A 274 -3.27 -10.42 0.43
C HIS A 274 -4.14 -9.47 1.24
N ILE A 275 -5.46 -9.64 1.14
CA ILE A 275 -6.46 -8.82 1.81
C ILE A 275 -7.39 -9.73 2.61
N SER A 276 -7.63 -9.38 3.86
CA SER A 276 -8.52 -10.12 4.76
C SER A 276 -9.47 -9.15 5.45
N ILE A 277 -10.76 -9.30 5.19
CA ILE A 277 -11.84 -8.48 5.75
C ILE A 277 -12.74 -9.36 6.61
N ASP A 278 -12.80 -9.07 7.91
CA ASP A 278 -13.76 -9.74 8.78
C ASP A 278 -15.07 -8.94 8.79
N VAL A 279 -16.16 -9.67 8.67
CA VAL A 279 -17.51 -9.11 8.68
C VAL A 279 -18.32 -9.80 9.77
N ALA A 280 -19.02 -9.03 10.60
CA ALA A 280 -19.98 -9.51 11.56
C ALA A 280 -21.23 -8.61 11.53
N ASP A 281 -22.42 -9.20 11.50
CA ASP A 281 -23.69 -8.47 11.44
C ASP A 281 -23.75 -7.41 10.32
N ASP A 282 -23.27 -7.78 9.13
CA ASP A 282 -23.13 -6.91 7.95
C ASP A 282 -22.17 -5.71 8.13
N ALA A 283 -21.46 -5.63 9.23
CA ALA A 283 -20.45 -4.60 9.48
C ALA A 283 -19.03 -5.13 9.30
N ILE A 284 -18.16 -4.34 8.69
CA ILE A 284 -16.72 -4.63 8.61
C ILE A 284 -16.10 -4.36 9.98
N THR A 285 -15.57 -5.40 10.61
CA THR A 285 -15.02 -5.35 11.98
C THR A 285 -13.49 -5.33 12.02
N ARG A 286 -12.82 -5.91 11.00
CA ARG A 286 -11.38 -5.91 10.92
C ARG A 286 -10.93 -5.85 9.45
N VAL A 287 -9.89 -5.06 9.20
CA VAL A 287 -9.26 -4.89 7.90
C VAL A 287 -7.79 -5.25 8.04
N ARG A 288 -7.31 -6.21 7.27
CA ARG A 288 -5.90 -6.58 7.22
C ARG A 288 -5.42 -6.66 5.78
N ILE A 289 -4.19 -6.24 5.59
CA ILE A 289 -3.42 -6.51 4.38
C ILE A 289 -2.12 -7.21 4.77
N GLY A 290 -1.61 -8.03 3.89
CA GLY A 290 -0.38 -8.74 4.19
C GLY A 290 0.32 -9.24 2.94
N GLY A 291 1.53 -9.74 3.16
CA GLY A 291 2.35 -10.30 2.08
C GLY A 291 3.71 -10.72 2.56
N ARG A 292 4.51 -11.11 1.57
CA ARG A 292 5.91 -11.50 1.72
C ARG A 292 6.82 -10.34 1.32
N ALA A 293 8.11 -10.47 1.65
CA ALA A 293 9.14 -9.57 1.15
C ALA A 293 10.46 -10.31 1.00
N VAL A 294 11.25 -9.90 0.02
CA VAL A 294 12.56 -10.49 -0.30
C VAL A 294 13.64 -9.43 -0.16
N LEU A 295 14.74 -9.78 0.51
CA LEU A 295 15.92 -8.92 0.61
C LEU A 295 16.59 -8.84 -0.77
N ALA A 296 16.58 -7.65 -1.38
CA ALA A 296 17.15 -7.39 -2.70
C ALA A 296 18.61 -6.91 -2.62
N GLY A 297 18.99 -6.28 -1.50
CA GLY A 297 20.33 -5.77 -1.33
C GLY A 297 20.51 -4.98 -0.04
N GLU A 298 21.72 -4.46 0.15
CA GLU A 298 22.05 -3.55 1.24
C GLU A 298 23.07 -2.50 0.81
N GLY A 299 23.15 -1.42 1.55
CA GLY A 299 24.12 -0.37 1.28
C GLY A 299 24.38 0.53 2.49
N VAL A 300 25.28 1.49 2.30
CA VAL A 300 25.66 2.47 3.31
C VAL A 300 25.59 3.87 2.72
N LEU A 301 24.86 4.76 3.39
CA LEU A 301 24.86 6.19 3.10
C LEU A 301 25.84 6.92 4.01
N PHE A 302 26.57 7.87 3.46
CA PHE A 302 27.49 8.73 4.20
C PHE A 302 26.86 10.13 4.29
N LEU A 303 26.39 10.49 5.49
CA LEU A 303 25.70 11.75 5.74
C LEU A 303 26.54 12.66 6.66
N GLU A 304 26.39 13.97 6.52
CA GLU A 304 27.08 14.96 7.34
C GLU A 304 26.49 15.10 8.75
#